data_671fd516f96f768c47bb1404844014cd
#
_entry.id   671fd516f96f768c47bb1404844014cd
#
_cell.length_a   1.000
_cell.length_b   1.000
_cell.length_c   1.000
_cell.angle_alpha   90.00
_cell.angle_beta   90.00
_cell.angle_gamma   90.00
#
_symmetry.space_group_name_H-M   'P 1'
#
loop_
_entity.id
_entity.type
_entity.pdbx_description
1 polymer ?
#
loop_
_entity_poly.entity_id
_entity_poly.type
_entity_poly.pdbx_seq_one_letter_code
_entity_poly.pdbx_strand_id
1 'polypeptide(L)'
;LIYQVYCQKRKENIQEKQEPSKTGVQETGRLILLDEEDQPVKSWDIAGRISILIGKSGGEDDVDVDLEDCAFSAFIDYEHAALNFCMEQWYIEDLGSQNGVRVRKADDGECYKVMGRPCRVAPGDILYIAKTRLLLS
;
A
#
# COMPACT_ATOMS: atom_id res chain seq x y z
N LEU A 1 -6.16 -14.58 -2.92
CA LEU A 1 -5.29 -15.44 -3.71
C LEU A 1 -5.64 -15.42 -5.18
N ILE A 2 -6.91 -15.60 -5.49
CA ILE A 2 -7.36 -15.53 -6.88
C ILE A 2 -7.07 -14.15 -7.45
N TYR A 3 -7.30 -13.13 -6.65
CA TYR A 3 -7.05 -11.77 -7.07
C TYR A 3 -5.58 -11.56 -7.41
N GLN A 4 -4.69 -12.08 -6.59
CA GLN A 4 -3.27 -11.90 -6.83
C GLN A 4 -2.80 -12.63 -8.08
N VAL A 5 -3.34 -13.82 -8.32
CA VAL A 5 -3.01 -14.55 -9.53
C VAL A 5 -3.46 -13.75 -10.76
N TYR A 6 -4.65 -13.20 -10.70
CA TYR A 6 -5.17 -12.39 -11.78
C TYR A 6 -4.28 -11.16 -12.03
N CYS A 7 -3.87 -10.51 -10.96
CA CYS A 7 -3.02 -9.35 -11.08
C CYS A 7 -1.70 -9.67 -11.73
N GLN A 8 -1.11 -10.80 -11.37
CA GLN A 8 0.17 -11.18 -11.94
C GLN A 8 0.07 -11.44 -13.43
N LYS A 9 -1.00 -12.07 -13.86
CA LYS A 9 -1.20 -12.28 -15.28
C LYS A 9 -1.32 -10.97 -16.02
N ARG A 10 -2.10 -10.07 -15.48
CA ARG A 10 -2.27 -8.77 -16.11
C ARG A 10 -0.97 -8.01 -16.14
N LYS A 11 -0.17 -8.20 -15.11
CA LYS A 11 1.09 -7.51 -15.05
C LYS A 11 2.03 -7.94 -16.17
N GLU A 12 2.03 -9.20 -16.50
CA GLU A 12 2.87 -9.65 -17.59
C GLU A 12 2.50 -8.97 -18.90
N ASN A 13 1.20 -8.88 -19.16
CA ASN A 13 0.73 -8.18 -20.36
C ASN A 13 1.10 -6.72 -20.33
N ILE A 14 0.95 -6.11 -19.18
CA ILE A 14 1.24 -4.69 -19.03
C ILE A 14 2.73 -4.43 -19.24
N GLN A 15 3.57 -5.32 -18.76
CA GLN A 15 5.00 -5.13 -18.92
C GLN A 15 5.38 -5.02 -20.38
N GLU A 16 4.80 -5.86 -21.20
CA GLU A 16 5.10 -5.80 -22.61
C GLU A 16 4.71 -4.49 -23.23
N LYS A 17 3.60 -3.93 -22.76
CA LYS A 17 3.13 -2.68 -23.30
C LYS A 17 3.86 -1.49 -22.75
N GLN A 18 4.30 -1.61 -21.51
CA GLN A 18 4.83 -0.46 -20.81
C GLN A 18 6.28 -0.17 -21.06
N GLU A 19 6.94 -1.03 -21.78
CA GLU A 19 8.35 -0.83 -21.92
C GLU A 19 8.72 0.57 -22.35
N PRO A 20 8.05 1.16 -23.31
CA PRO A 20 8.43 2.51 -23.74
C PRO A 20 8.09 3.60 -22.73
N SER A 21 7.17 3.34 -21.82
CA SER A 21 6.72 4.39 -20.91
C SER A 21 7.17 4.15 -19.48
N LYS A 22 8.07 3.23 -19.31
CA LYS A 22 8.49 2.87 -17.98
C LYS A 22 9.08 4.01 -17.19
N THR A 23 9.75 4.87 -17.86
CA THR A 23 10.45 5.95 -17.21
C THR A 23 9.53 6.81 -16.38
N GLY A 24 8.41 7.21 -16.95
CA GLY A 24 7.50 8.06 -16.23
C GLY A 24 6.84 7.37 -15.05
N VAL A 25 6.53 6.09 -15.24
CA VAL A 25 5.84 5.36 -14.19
C VAL A 25 6.71 5.22 -12.95
N GLN A 26 7.99 5.01 -13.16
CA GLN A 26 8.87 4.71 -12.05
C GLN A 26 9.11 5.88 -11.13
N GLU A 27 8.80 7.06 -11.54
CA GLU A 27 9.01 8.22 -10.71
C GLU A 27 7.96 8.38 -9.63
N THR A 28 6.86 7.64 -9.74
CA THR A 28 5.81 7.70 -8.75
C THR A 28 5.68 6.33 -8.12
N GLY A 29 5.74 6.19 -6.92
CA GLY A 29 5.64 4.90 -6.27
C GLY A 29 6.41 4.93 -5.00
N ARG A 30 5.86 5.68 -4.06
CA ARG A 30 6.48 5.82 -2.76
C ARG A 30 5.40 5.84 -1.71
N LEU A 31 5.67 5.18 -0.60
CA LEU A 31 4.83 5.30 0.58
C LEU A 31 5.56 6.15 1.59
N ILE A 32 4.87 7.13 2.14
CA ILE A 32 5.46 8.10 3.06
C ILE A 32 4.70 8.04 4.36
N LEU A 33 5.44 7.74 5.43
CA LEU A 33 4.87 7.73 6.77
C LEU A 33 4.74 9.16 7.26
N LEU A 34 3.53 9.54 7.70
CA LEU A 34 3.25 10.88 8.19
C LEU A 34 3.11 10.86 9.70
N ASP A 35 3.62 11.90 10.34
CA ASP A 35 3.39 12.07 11.77
C ASP A 35 2.05 12.77 11.99
N GLU A 36 1.75 13.12 13.24
CA GLU A 36 0.45 13.69 13.57
C GLU A 36 0.24 15.08 13.01
N GLU A 37 1.31 15.70 12.56
CA GLU A 37 1.22 17.02 11.95
C GLU A 37 1.39 16.96 10.45
N ASP A 38 1.21 15.77 9.87
CA ASP A 38 1.29 15.54 8.43
C ASP A 38 2.67 15.77 7.86
N GLN A 39 3.70 15.64 8.69
CA GLN A 39 5.07 15.78 8.23
C GLN A 39 5.64 14.42 7.89
N PRO A 40 6.43 14.32 6.82
CA PRO A 40 7.02 13.03 6.45
C PRO A 40 8.08 12.61 7.47
N VAL A 41 7.98 11.36 7.91
CA VAL A 41 8.93 10.81 8.87
C VAL A 41 9.85 9.82 8.20
N LYS A 42 9.30 9.00 7.30
CA LYS A 42 10.05 7.93 6.66
C LYS A 42 9.35 7.59 5.35
N SER A 43 10.10 7.08 4.39
CA SER A 43 9.47 6.70 3.13
C SER A 43 10.07 5.41 2.62
N TRP A 44 9.30 4.71 1.78
CA TRP A 44 9.68 3.48 1.13
C TRP A 44 9.43 3.62 -0.35
N ASP A 45 10.41 3.21 -1.15
CA ASP A 45 10.31 3.25 -2.59
C ASP A 45 9.65 1.96 -3.05
N ILE A 46 8.48 2.06 -3.66
CA ILE A 46 7.74 0.89 -4.11
C ILE A 46 7.61 0.83 -5.64
N ALA A 47 8.25 1.75 -6.34
CA ALA A 47 8.21 1.76 -7.79
C ALA A 47 8.79 0.46 -8.33
N GLY A 48 8.10 -0.15 -9.28
CA GLY A 48 8.55 -1.39 -9.87
C GLY A 48 8.22 -2.63 -9.07
N ARG A 49 7.67 -2.48 -7.88
CA ARG A 49 7.24 -3.62 -7.08
C ARG A 49 5.81 -3.98 -7.45
N ILE A 50 5.46 -5.23 -7.27
CA ILE A 50 4.10 -5.68 -7.57
C ILE A 50 3.31 -6.03 -6.32
N SER A 51 3.98 -6.26 -5.22
CA SER A 51 3.30 -6.61 -3.98
C SER A 51 4.14 -6.11 -2.82
N ILE A 52 3.50 -5.38 -1.94
CA ILE A 52 4.13 -4.78 -0.77
C ILE A 52 3.38 -5.26 0.46
N LEU A 53 4.09 -5.90 1.37
CA LEU A 53 3.50 -6.34 2.62
C LEU A 53 3.74 -5.27 3.68
N ILE A 54 2.66 -4.83 4.31
CA ILE A 54 2.70 -3.77 5.30
C ILE A 54 2.36 -4.36 6.67
N GLY A 55 3.20 -4.10 7.65
CA GLY A 55 2.97 -4.60 8.99
C GLY A 55 4.14 -4.24 9.88
N LYS A 56 4.62 -5.20 10.65
CA LYS A 56 5.77 -4.94 11.50
C LYS A 56 6.59 -6.21 11.63
N SER A 57 7.86 -6.04 11.94
CA SER A 57 8.78 -7.14 12.02
C SER A 57 8.48 -7.99 13.25
N GLY A 58 8.93 -9.25 13.20
CA GLY A 58 8.72 -10.18 14.30
C GLY A 58 7.71 -11.26 14.02
N GLY A 59 7.01 -11.20 12.89
CA GLY A 59 6.08 -12.25 12.49
C GLY A 59 6.77 -13.32 11.66
N GLU A 60 5.96 -14.15 11.02
CA GLU A 60 6.50 -15.23 10.22
C GLU A 60 7.11 -14.76 8.92
N ASP A 61 6.54 -13.76 8.32
CA ASP A 61 7.01 -13.25 7.04
C ASP A 61 7.71 -11.91 7.21
N ASP A 62 8.67 -11.65 6.34
CA ASP A 62 9.31 -10.36 6.30
C ASP A 62 8.37 -9.35 5.69
N VAL A 63 8.28 -8.17 6.29
CA VAL A 63 7.42 -7.12 5.76
C VAL A 63 8.26 -6.12 4.99
N ASP A 64 7.66 -5.57 3.95
CA ASP A 64 8.33 -4.57 3.11
C ASP A 64 8.25 -3.19 3.73
N VAL A 65 7.11 -2.88 4.33
CA VAL A 65 6.92 -1.62 5.04
C VAL A 65 6.77 -1.98 6.51
N ASP A 66 7.86 -1.75 7.25
CA ASP A 66 7.95 -2.17 8.65
C ASP A 66 7.61 -0.98 9.54
N LEU A 67 6.48 -1.10 10.24
CA LEU A 67 5.98 -0.02 11.09
C LEU A 67 6.22 -0.31 12.57
N GLU A 68 7.17 -1.17 12.87
CA GLU A 68 7.45 -1.57 14.25
C GLU A 68 7.85 -0.37 15.11
N ASP A 69 8.59 0.57 14.54
CA ASP A 69 9.09 1.70 15.30
C ASP A 69 8.17 2.90 15.28
N CYS A 70 7.00 2.78 14.71
CA CYS A 70 6.04 3.89 14.69
C CYS A 70 5.39 4.09 16.02
N ALA A 71 4.84 5.29 16.22
CA ALA A 71 4.19 5.64 17.48
C ALA A 71 3.02 4.71 17.80
N PHE A 72 2.30 4.24 16.77
CA PHE A 72 1.11 3.44 16.98
C PHE A 72 1.31 1.98 16.62
N SER A 73 2.54 1.48 16.72
CA SER A 73 2.85 0.12 16.30
C SER A 73 2.07 -0.92 17.08
N ALA A 74 1.66 -0.59 18.32
CA ALA A 74 0.91 -1.55 19.14
C ALA A 74 -0.43 -1.92 18.50
N PHE A 75 -0.95 -1.08 17.62
CA PHE A 75 -2.23 -1.33 16.97
C PHE A 75 -2.08 -1.98 15.61
N ILE A 76 -0.86 -2.30 15.20
CA ILE A 76 -0.58 -2.85 13.89
C ILE A 76 -0.26 -4.33 14.03
N ASP A 77 -0.84 -5.15 13.16
CA ASP A 77 -0.55 -6.57 13.13
C ASP A 77 0.75 -6.81 12.38
N TYR A 78 1.36 -7.97 12.60
CA TYR A 78 2.59 -8.31 11.90
C TYR A 78 2.38 -8.32 10.39
N GLU A 79 1.27 -8.88 9.93
CA GLU A 79 0.90 -8.87 8.52
C GLU A 79 -0.45 -8.18 8.42
N HIS A 80 -0.41 -6.87 8.32
CA HIS A 80 -1.61 -6.07 8.46
C HIS A 80 -2.33 -5.85 7.13
N ALA A 81 -1.58 -5.50 6.10
CA ALA A 81 -2.17 -5.14 4.83
C ALA A 81 -1.22 -5.47 3.70
N ALA A 82 -1.75 -5.58 2.50
CA ALA A 82 -0.96 -5.78 1.30
C ALA A 82 -1.34 -4.75 0.27
N LEU A 83 -0.34 -4.19 -0.38
CA LEU A 83 -0.54 -3.22 -1.45
C LEU A 83 -0.04 -3.88 -2.73
N ASN A 84 -0.93 -4.08 -3.68
CA ASN A 84 -0.62 -4.81 -4.91
C ASN A 84 -0.79 -3.92 -6.12
N PHE A 85 0.13 -4.06 -7.07
CA PHE A 85 0.08 -3.30 -8.31
C PHE A 85 -0.44 -4.22 -9.41
N CYS A 86 -1.53 -3.80 -10.05
CA CYS A 86 -2.21 -4.63 -11.03
C CYS A 86 -2.92 -3.71 -12.02
N MET A 87 -2.77 -4.00 -13.31
CA MET A 87 -3.44 -3.22 -14.35
C MET A 87 -3.10 -1.73 -14.22
N GLU A 88 -1.84 -1.46 -13.93
CA GLU A 88 -1.30 -0.10 -13.83
C GLU A 88 -1.90 0.69 -12.68
N GLN A 89 -2.43 0.01 -11.67
CA GLN A 89 -3.00 0.68 -10.51
C GLN A 89 -2.64 -0.07 -9.24
N TRP A 90 -2.66 0.65 -8.14
CA TRP A 90 -2.41 0.07 -6.83
C TRP A 90 -3.73 -0.28 -6.15
N TYR A 91 -3.72 -1.39 -5.42
CA TYR A 91 -4.87 -1.84 -4.64
C TYR A 91 -4.41 -2.23 -3.25
N ILE A 92 -5.11 -1.75 -2.23
CA ILE A 92 -4.80 -2.08 -0.84
C ILE A 92 -5.79 -3.11 -0.33
N GLU A 93 -5.28 -4.08 0.42
CA GLU A 93 -6.07 -5.17 0.94
C GLU A 93 -5.80 -5.35 2.41
N ASP A 94 -6.86 -5.55 3.21
CA ASP A 94 -6.74 -5.83 4.63
C ASP A 94 -6.57 -7.33 4.80
N LEU A 95 -5.50 -7.74 5.47
CA LEU A 95 -5.19 -9.16 5.65
C LEU A 95 -5.81 -9.73 6.92
N GLY A 96 -7.00 -9.25 7.28
CA GLY A 96 -7.68 -9.74 8.45
C GLY A 96 -7.19 -9.08 9.73
N SER A 97 -6.79 -7.84 9.64
CA SER A 97 -6.20 -7.14 10.78
C SER A 97 -7.25 -6.87 11.86
N GLN A 98 -6.76 -6.71 13.08
CA GLN A 98 -7.64 -6.42 14.20
C GLN A 98 -8.16 -4.99 14.16
N ASN A 99 -7.34 -4.06 13.74
CA ASN A 99 -7.70 -2.65 13.83
C ASN A 99 -8.00 -2.00 12.49
N GLY A 100 -7.97 -2.79 11.42
CA GLY A 100 -8.53 -2.37 10.16
C GLY A 100 -7.62 -1.55 9.28
N VAL A 101 -8.11 -1.33 8.06
CA VAL A 101 -7.45 -0.52 7.05
C VAL A 101 -8.50 0.42 6.48
N ARG A 102 -8.13 1.69 6.30
CA ARG A 102 -8.99 2.67 5.68
C ARG A 102 -8.19 3.45 4.65
N VAL A 103 -8.89 4.07 3.72
CA VAL A 103 -8.27 4.89 2.69
C VAL A 103 -8.99 6.23 2.65
N ARG A 104 -8.21 7.31 2.71
CA ARG A 104 -8.77 8.63 2.45
C ARG A 104 -8.42 9.00 1.03
N LYS A 105 -9.45 9.18 0.21
CA LYS A 105 -9.26 9.47 -1.20
C LYS A 105 -8.93 10.95 -1.39
N ALA A 106 -7.90 11.21 -2.21
CA ALA A 106 -7.50 12.59 -2.45
C ALA A 106 -8.56 13.35 -3.24
N ASP A 107 -9.28 12.65 -4.11
CA ASP A 107 -10.18 13.36 -5.03
C ASP A 107 -11.47 13.82 -4.34
N ASP A 108 -11.95 13.14 -3.31
CA ASP A 108 -13.17 13.57 -2.63
C ASP A 108 -12.98 13.83 -1.15
N GLY A 109 -11.79 13.51 -0.60
CA GLY A 109 -11.51 13.73 0.81
C GLY A 109 -12.23 12.79 1.76
N GLU A 110 -12.90 11.77 1.25
CA GLU A 110 -13.67 10.85 2.07
C GLU A 110 -12.84 9.64 2.47
N CYS A 111 -13.16 9.09 3.64
CA CYS A 111 -12.51 7.88 4.13
C CYS A 111 -13.37 6.67 3.83
N TYR A 112 -12.74 5.64 3.28
CA TYR A 112 -13.42 4.39 2.93
C TYR A 112 -12.77 3.25 3.69
N LYS A 113 -13.59 2.39 4.27
CA LYS A 113 -13.08 1.23 4.97
C LYS A 113 -12.82 0.10 3.97
N VAL A 114 -11.65 -0.53 4.10
CA VAL A 114 -11.28 -1.64 3.23
C VAL A 114 -11.80 -2.91 3.86
N MET A 115 -12.76 -3.56 3.22
CA MET A 115 -13.40 -4.75 3.76
C MET A 115 -13.70 -5.73 2.66
N GLY A 116 -13.28 -6.97 2.85
CA GLY A 116 -13.71 -8.05 2.00
C GLY A 116 -13.09 -8.12 0.63
N ARG A 117 -12.62 -7.01 0.09
CA ARG A 117 -11.98 -7.00 -1.21
C ARG A 117 -11.02 -5.82 -1.29
N PRO A 118 -10.05 -5.89 -2.22
CA PRO A 118 -9.09 -4.79 -2.35
C PRO A 118 -9.74 -3.49 -2.79
N CYS A 119 -9.16 -2.40 -2.38
CA CYS A 119 -9.64 -1.06 -2.70
C CYS A 119 -8.58 -0.36 -3.53
N ARG A 120 -8.99 0.23 -4.66
CA ARG A 120 -8.07 0.93 -5.54
C ARG A 120 -7.60 2.21 -4.88
N VAL A 121 -6.31 2.48 -4.99
CA VAL A 121 -5.71 3.69 -4.43
C VAL A 121 -4.83 4.34 -5.50
N ALA A 122 -4.61 5.63 -5.36
CA ALA A 122 -3.87 6.41 -6.34
C ALA A 122 -2.97 7.40 -5.60
N PRO A 123 -1.99 7.97 -6.28
CA PRO A 123 -1.13 8.96 -5.64
C PRO A 123 -1.95 10.09 -5.05
N GLY A 124 -1.61 10.48 -3.84
CA GLY A 124 -2.35 11.46 -3.08
C GLY A 124 -3.27 10.85 -2.03
N ASP A 125 -3.62 9.58 -2.18
CA ASP A 125 -4.47 8.91 -1.19
C ASP A 125 -3.65 8.58 0.05
N ILE A 126 -4.33 8.54 1.19
CA ILE A 126 -3.69 8.20 2.46
C ILE A 126 -4.24 6.87 2.93
N LEU A 127 -3.33 5.95 3.20
CA LEU A 127 -3.66 4.62 3.69
C LEU A 127 -3.55 4.62 5.20
N TYR A 128 -4.65 4.28 5.88
CA TYR A 128 -4.65 4.18 7.32
C TYR A 128 -4.45 2.72 7.71
N ILE A 129 -3.28 2.44 8.25
CA ILE A 129 -2.97 1.13 8.80
C ILE A 129 -3.22 1.26 10.29
N ALA A 130 -4.41 0.87 10.73
CA ALA A 130 -4.91 1.22 12.05
C ALA A 130 -4.90 2.74 12.17
N LYS A 131 -4.08 3.30 13.05
CA LYS A 131 -3.98 4.74 13.21
C LYS A 131 -2.83 5.37 12.45
N THR A 132 -2.00 4.55 11.85
CA THR A 132 -0.79 5.02 11.15
C THR A 132 -1.16 5.42 9.74
N ARG A 133 -0.67 6.57 9.29
CA ARG A 133 -1.03 7.12 7.99
C ARG A 133 0.15 7.03 7.04
N LEU A 134 -0.10 6.44 5.89
CA LEU A 134 0.89 6.30 4.83
C LEU A 134 0.35 7.01 3.59
N LEU A 135 1.08 7.99 3.11
CA LEU A 135 0.70 8.72 1.91
C LEU A 135 1.26 8.00 0.70
N LEU A 136 0.41 7.72 -0.26
CA LEU A 136 0.86 7.14 -1.53
C LEU A 136 1.23 8.26 -2.46
N SER A 137 2.44 8.20 -2.97
CA SER A 137 2.95 9.29 -3.79
C SER A 137 3.51 8.80 -5.11
#